data_4a284bca11c4cd4a5d05f34a735441e3
#
_entry.id   4a284bca11c4cd4a5d05f34a735441e3
#
_cell.length_a   1.000
_cell.length_b   1.000
_cell.length_c   1.000
_cell.angle_alpha   90.00
_cell.angle_beta   90.00
_cell.angle_gamma   90.00
#
_symmetry.space_group_name_H-M   'P 1'
#
loop_
_entity.id
_entity.type
_entity.pdbx_description
1 polymer ?
#
loop_
_entity_poly.entity_id
_entity_poly.type
_entity_poly.pdbx_seq_one_letter_code
_entity_poly.pdbx_strand_id
1 'polypeptide(L)' 'MPYFIVNRQVQSNGDHEVHNSTTGCSYMPSAANQLDLGYHDNCHGAVAKAKQTYAQSNGCYHCCPACHTT' A
#
# COMPACT_ATOMS: atom_id res chain seq x y z
N MET A 1 0.21 -12.94 -9.81
CA MET A 1 -0.27 -11.57 -9.85
C MET A 1 -0.79 -11.17 -8.49
N PRO A 2 -0.33 -10.06 -7.95
CA PRO A 2 -0.53 -9.80 -6.52
C PRO A 2 -1.82 -9.06 -6.19
N TYR A 3 -2.26 -9.27 -4.97
CA TYR A 3 -3.25 -8.43 -4.30
C TYR A 3 -2.51 -7.37 -3.48
N PHE A 4 -3.16 -6.24 -3.29
CA PHE A 4 -2.58 -5.12 -2.56
C PHE A 4 -3.55 -4.62 -1.49
N ILE A 5 -2.98 -4.01 -0.47
CA ILE A 5 -3.74 -3.32 0.58
C ILE A 5 -3.08 -1.96 0.83
N VAL A 6 -3.83 -1.05 1.43
CA VAL A 6 -3.28 0.19 1.95
C VAL A 6 -3.51 0.25 3.46
N ASN A 7 -2.51 0.75 4.19
CA ASN A 7 -2.61 0.93 5.63
C ASN A 7 -3.59 2.06 5.94
N ARG A 8 -4.63 1.77 6.73
CA ARG A 8 -5.61 2.78 7.16
C ARG A 8 -5.00 3.81 8.10
N GLN A 9 -3.93 3.43 8.80
CA GLN A 9 -3.22 4.35 9.68
C GLN A 9 -2.21 5.16 8.88
N VAL A 10 -2.11 6.44 9.19
CA VAL A 10 -1.16 7.34 8.56
C VAL A 10 0.20 7.18 9.20
N GLN A 11 1.26 7.28 8.39
CA GLN A 11 2.64 7.35 8.89
C GLN A 11 2.95 8.73 9.45
N SER A 12 4.09 8.86 10.11
CA SER A 12 4.54 10.13 10.69
C SER A 12 4.68 11.24 9.64
N ASN A 13 4.98 10.88 8.39
CA ASN A 13 5.08 11.85 7.27
C ASN A 13 3.73 12.16 6.61
N GLY A 14 2.65 11.55 7.07
CA GLY A 14 1.31 11.78 6.53
C GLY A 14 0.89 10.81 5.43
N ASP A 15 1.75 9.89 5.02
CA ASP A 15 1.44 8.94 3.95
C ASP A 15 0.71 7.70 4.48
N HIS A 16 -0.18 7.16 3.64
CA HIS A 16 -0.75 5.82 3.83
C HIS A 16 0.04 4.86 2.94
N GLU A 17 0.62 3.83 3.52
CA GLU A 17 1.47 2.89 2.78
C GLU A 17 0.66 1.81 2.08
N VAL A 18 0.98 1.61 0.79
CA VAL A 18 0.44 0.52 -0.01
C VAL A 18 1.41 -0.67 0.08
N HIS A 19 0.86 -1.84 0.41
CA HIS A 19 1.64 -3.06 0.56
C HIS A 19 1.15 -4.14 -0.41
N ASN A 20 2.09 -4.98 -0.86
CA ASN A 20 1.77 -6.18 -1.62
C ASN A 20 1.39 -7.27 -0.61
N SER A 21 0.10 -7.59 -0.53
CA SER A 21 -0.38 -8.56 0.46
C SER A 21 -0.11 -10.01 0.06
N THR A 22 0.16 -10.27 -1.22
CA THR A 22 0.49 -11.62 -1.67
C THR A 22 1.86 -12.06 -1.17
N THR A 23 2.85 -11.19 -1.30
CA THR A 23 4.20 -11.47 -0.79
C THR A 23 4.35 -11.07 0.68
N GLY A 24 3.67 -10.02 1.10
CA GLY A 24 3.80 -9.49 2.44
C GLY A 24 5.17 -8.88 2.70
N CYS A 25 5.33 -8.31 3.87
CA CYS A 25 6.62 -7.83 4.37
C CYS A 25 6.54 -7.71 5.89
N SER A 26 7.70 -7.46 6.54
CA SER A 26 7.76 -7.34 7.99
C SER A 26 6.98 -6.14 8.55
N TYR A 27 6.60 -5.21 7.69
CA TYR A 27 5.96 -3.96 8.08
C TYR A 27 4.47 -3.91 7.73
N MET A 28 3.87 -5.08 7.45
CA MET A 28 2.44 -5.16 7.18
C MET A 28 1.63 -4.68 8.38
N PRO A 29 0.59 -3.86 8.17
CA PRO A 29 -0.28 -3.47 9.27
C PRO A 29 -1.13 -4.65 9.72
N SER A 30 -1.72 -4.55 10.92
CA SER A 30 -2.67 -5.55 11.39
C SER A 30 -3.88 -5.61 10.45
N ALA A 31 -4.57 -6.75 10.45
CA ALA A 31 -5.71 -6.96 9.55
C ALA A 31 -6.77 -5.86 9.68
N ALA A 32 -7.00 -5.35 10.90
CA ALA A 32 -7.97 -4.29 11.15
C ALA A 32 -7.62 -2.97 10.44
N ASN A 33 -6.33 -2.78 10.14
CA ASN A 33 -5.84 -1.56 9.50
C ASN A 33 -5.55 -1.75 8.00
N GLN A 34 -5.95 -2.87 7.43
CA GLN A 34 -5.76 -3.15 6.00
C GLN A 34 -7.04 -2.81 5.23
N LEU A 35 -6.94 -1.88 4.29
CA LEU A 35 -7.99 -1.63 3.32
C LEU A 35 -7.63 -2.37 2.03
N ASP A 36 -8.46 -3.31 1.61
CA ASP A 36 -8.21 -4.09 0.42
C ASP A 36 -8.29 -3.22 -0.83
N LEU A 37 -7.24 -3.27 -1.65
CA LEU A 37 -7.18 -2.56 -2.93
C LEU A 37 -7.47 -3.50 -4.11
N GLY A 38 -7.61 -4.80 -3.85
CA GLY A 38 -7.85 -5.78 -4.88
C GLY A 38 -6.58 -6.16 -5.64
N TYR A 39 -6.81 -6.69 -6.81
CA TYR A 39 -5.78 -7.28 -7.67
C TYR A 39 -5.27 -6.25 -8.66
N HIS A 40 -3.96 -6.15 -8.78
CA HIS A 40 -3.29 -5.24 -9.72
C HIS A 40 -2.06 -5.92 -10.30
N ASP A 41 -1.72 -5.62 -11.55
CA ASP A 41 -0.54 -6.18 -12.21
C ASP A 41 0.76 -5.71 -11.54
N ASN A 42 0.73 -4.49 -10.99
CA ASN A 42 1.89 -3.92 -10.32
C ASN A 42 1.42 -2.89 -9.28
N CYS A 43 2.36 -2.37 -8.50
CA CYS A 43 2.03 -1.43 -7.42
C CYS A 43 1.50 -0.08 -7.92
N HIS A 44 1.79 0.30 -9.16
CA HIS A 44 1.33 1.59 -9.69
C HIS A 44 -0.20 1.66 -9.73
N GLY A 45 -0.87 0.59 -10.19
CA GLY A 45 -2.32 0.51 -10.17
C GLY A 45 -2.89 0.51 -8.76
N ALA A 46 -2.21 -0.19 -7.86
CA ALA A 46 -2.62 -0.24 -6.45
C ALA A 46 -2.52 1.13 -5.78
N VAL A 47 -1.44 1.85 -6.00
CA VAL A 47 -1.25 3.20 -5.44
C VAL A 47 -2.30 4.16 -6.00
N ALA A 48 -2.58 4.09 -7.31
CA ALA A 48 -3.62 4.91 -7.93
C ALA A 48 -4.99 4.64 -7.30
N LYS A 49 -5.29 3.37 -7.04
CA LYS A 49 -6.54 2.98 -6.36
C LYS A 49 -6.59 3.52 -4.94
N ALA A 50 -5.49 3.41 -4.20
CA ALA A 50 -5.40 3.90 -2.83
C ALA A 50 -5.64 5.41 -2.77
N LYS A 51 -5.14 6.15 -3.72
CA LYS A 51 -5.29 7.62 -3.78
C LYS A 51 -6.72 8.07 -3.95
N GLN A 52 -7.62 7.19 -4.38
CA GLN A 52 -9.04 7.50 -4.44
C GLN A 52 -9.67 7.63 -3.05
N THR A 53 -9.10 6.94 -2.06
CA THR A 53 -9.56 6.97 -0.67
C THR A 53 -8.65 7.85 0.20
N TYR A 54 -7.35 7.67 0.04
CA TYR A 54 -6.32 8.41 0.77
C TYR A 54 -5.44 9.11 -0.25
N ALA A 55 -5.67 10.40 -0.47
CA ALA A 55 -4.97 11.18 -1.50
C ALA A 55 -3.44 11.11 -1.32
N GLN A 56 -2.98 11.02 -0.07
CA GLN A 56 -1.58 10.92 0.26
C GLN A 56 -1.20 9.46 0.50
N SER A 57 -1.08 8.70 -0.58
CA SER A 57 -0.70 7.29 -0.56
C SER A 57 0.64 7.08 -1.25
N ASN A 58 1.43 6.13 -0.76
CA ASN A 58 2.77 5.83 -1.27
C ASN A 58 3.03 4.33 -1.14
N GLY A 59 3.91 3.80 -1.98
CA GLY A 59 4.30 2.40 -1.92
C GLY A 59 5.23 2.13 -0.74
N CYS A 60 5.07 0.96 -0.11
CA CYS A 60 5.97 0.52 0.93
C CYS A 60 7.37 0.32 0.37
N TYR A 61 8.38 0.83 1.06
CA TYR A 61 9.78 0.69 0.64
C TYR A 61 10.20 -0.78 0.51
N HIS A 62 9.66 -1.65 1.35
CA HIS A 62 10.09 -3.05 1.44
C HIS A 62 9.36 -3.99 0.48
N CYS A 63 8.05 -3.82 0.28
CA CYS A 63 7.29 -4.72 -0.60
C CYS A 63 6.76 -4.06 -1.87
N CYS A 64 6.84 -2.74 -1.97
CA CYS A 64 6.47 -1.99 -3.17
C CYS A 64 7.54 -0.95 -3.50
N PRO A 65 8.83 -1.35 -3.61
CA PRO A 65 9.92 -0.37 -3.77
C PRO A 65 9.81 0.45 -5.04
N ALA A 66 9.24 -0.11 -6.10
CA ALA A 66 9.07 0.60 -7.38
C ALA A 66 8.11 1.79 -7.25
N CYS A 67 7.25 1.81 -6.23
CA CYS A 67 6.27 2.86 -6.02
C CYS A 67 6.58 3.74 -4.81
N HIS A 68 7.71 3.48 -4.14
CA HIS A 68 8.14 4.30 -3.00
C HIS A 68 8.84 5.55 -3.50
N THR A 69 8.33 6.72 -3.12
CA THR A 69 8.85 8.01 -3.61
C THR A 69 9.47 8.89 -2.53
N THR A 70 9.34 8.53 -1.27
CA THR A 70 9.89 9.34 -0.16
C THR A 70 10.60 8.51 0.87
#